data_91044277f6e1642fb39d64a96c7b09ec
#
_entry.id   91044277f6e1642fb39d64a96c7b09ec
#
_cell.length_a   1.000
_cell.length_b   1.000
_cell.length_c   1.000
_cell.angle_alpha   90.00
_cell.angle_beta   90.00
_cell.angle_gamma   90.00
#
_symmetry.space_group_name_H-M   'P 1'
#
loop_
_entity.id
_entity.type
_entity.pdbx_description
1 polymer ?
#
loop_
_entity_poly.entity_id
_entity_poly.type
_entity_poly.pdbx_seq_one_letter_code
_entity_poly.pdbx_strand_id
1 'polypeptide(L)'
;WEQSQKDLEYQKNILPAETEFLFIKELHGMARFKNPEAEGKQASLITELKTIPLSGPQYPLYGEFKSQPKKSLKELLSHRGSVVEPSFLLKTGLKQGELFSLGKIKIRINGVVLSEPDRISRAFSIGPRVFISRASLDESGLIQPGSRVKHRTLIRLPHSFDLDKAQLLLERGLTDKSTSVRTYKDMQSSLSGSIERMGQYLGALGVIALLMGGIGVPMIVRTFMAPKLDTPAILNCLGATSKTLFKVYLLQSILMGLVGSLLGVSLGFFLTFLLPSKMEGLINLKLEPVFYWVPALQSLLLGCGTTILF
;
A
#
# COMPACT_ATOMS: atom_id res chain seq x y z
N TRP A 1 18.11 2.62 -22.26
CA TRP A 1 19.50 2.77 -21.82
C TRP A 1 19.84 1.47 -21.08
N GLU A 2 20.65 0.60 -21.68
CA GLU A 2 21.25 -0.52 -20.95
C GLU A 2 22.27 0.07 -19.99
N GLN A 3 22.36 -0.50 -18.79
CA GLN A 3 23.37 -0.13 -17.82
C GLN A 3 24.73 -0.24 -18.51
N SER A 4 25.54 0.80 -18.48
CA SER A 4 26.83 0.81 -19.16
C SER A 4 27.66 -0.39 -18.73
N GLN A 5 28.32 -1.07 -19.66
CA GLN A 5 29.23 -2.18 -19.32
C GLN A 5 30.27 -1.74 -18.27
N LYS A 6 30.69 -0.48 -18.35
CA LYS A 6 31.59 0.14 -17.36
C LYS A 6 31.00 0.14 -15.94
N ASP A 7 29.70 0.45 -15.79
CA ASP A 7 29.05 0.47 -14.48
C ASP A 7 28.89 -0.93 -13.91
N LEU A 8 28.68 -1.92 -14.77
CA LEU A 8 28.63 -3.34 -14.38
C LEU A 8 29.98 -3.89 -13.92
N GLU A 9 31.04 -3.56 -14.64
CA GLU A 9 32.42 -3.90 -14.25
C GLU A 9 32.82 -3.21 -12.96
N TYR A 10 32.46 -1.94 -12.81
CA TYR A 10 32.69 -1.20 -11.59
C TYR A 10 32.00 -1.84 -10.38
N GLN A 11 30.72 -2.20 -10.50
CA GLN A 11 29.98 -2.86 -9.43
C GLN A 11 30.62 -4.19 -9.02
N LYS A 12 31.07 -5.00 -9.99
CA LYS A 12 31.72 -6.29 -9.73
C LYS A 12 33.09 -6.14 -9.07
N ASN A 13 33.82 -5.07 -9.39
CA ASN A 13 35.17 -4.85 -8.86
C ASN A 13 35.16 -4.27 -7.43
N ILE A 14 34.14 -3.52 -7.05
CA ILE A 14 34.05 -2.85 -5.74
C ILE A 14 33.39 -3.72 -4.69
N LEU A 15 32.45 -4.56 -5.11
CA LEU A 15 31.72 -5.42 -4.19
C LEU A 15 32.45 -6.77 -3.99
N PRO A 16 32.26 -7.42 -2.83
CA PRO A 16 32.87 -8.72 -2.56
C PRO A 16 32.56 -9.76 -3.64
N ALA A 17 33.47 -10.68 -3.88
CA ALA A 17 33.33 -11.72 -4.91
C ALA A 17 32.10 -12.63 -4.71
N GLU A 18 31.60 -12.75 -3.48
CA GLU A 18 30.41 -13.52 -3.13
C GLU A 18 29.09 -12.80 -3.40
N THR A 19 29.14 -11.60 -4.01
CA THR A 19 27.95 -10.79 -4.29
C THR A 19 27.15 -11.38 -5.45
N GLU A 20 25.86 -11.59 -5.25
CA GLU A 20 24.96 -12.05 -6.28
C GLU A 20 24.27 -10.88 -6.96
N PHE A 21 24.26 -10.91 -8.30
CA PHE A 21 23.63 -9.89 -9.14
C PHE A 21 22.50 -10.50 -9.95
N LEU A 22 21.32 -9.88 -9.89
CA LEU A 22 20.17 -10.29 -10.68
C LEU A 22 19.63 -9.11 -11.50
N PHE A 23 19.66 -9.25 -12.82
CA PHE A 23 19.24 -8.20 -13.76
C PHE A 23 17.81 -8.40 -14.21
N ILE A 24 16.95 -7.43 -13.91
CA ILE A 24 15.52 -7.44 -14.23
C ILE A 24 15.21 -6.24 -15.13
N LYS A 25 14.41 -6.48 -16.17
CA LYS A 25 13.84 -5.41 -17.00
C LYS A 25 12.34 -5.32 -16.67
N GLU A 26 11.87 -4.11 -16.40
CA GLU A 26 10.44 -3.82 -16.17
C GLU A 26 9.98 -2.83 -17.24
N LEU A 27 8.87 -3.11 -17.90
CA LEU A 27 8.26 -2.24 -18.90
C LEU A 27 6.75 -2.45 -18.94
N HIS A 28 6.04 -1.50 -19.53
CA HIS A 28 4.62 -1.68 -19.81
C HIS A 28 4.43 -2.19 -21.24
N GLY A 29 3.56 -3.18 -21.40
CA GLY A 29 3.22 -3.76 -22.67
C GLY A 29 1.72 -4.02 -22.79
N MET A 30 1.24 -4.17 -24.02
CA MET A 30 -0.15 -4.54 -24.26
C MET A 30 -0.27 -6.04 -24.51
N ALA A 31 -0.97 -6.73 -23.61
CA ALA A 31 -1.40 -8.09 -23.82
C ALA A 31 -2.67 -8.08 -24.68
N ARG A 32 -2.65 -8.78 -25.82
CA ARG A 32 -3.82 -8.95 -26.70
C ARG A 32 -4.36 -10.37 -26.53
N PHE A 33 -5.65 -10.49 -26.41
CA PHE A 33 -6.33 -11.77 -26.18
C PHE A 33 -7.70 -11.79 -26.83
N LYS A 34 -8.25 -12.97 -27.02
CA LYS A 34 -9.65 -13.13 -27.41
C LYS A 34 -10.48 -13.09 -26.13
N ASN A 35 -11.41 -12.16 -26.06
CA ASN A 35 -12.28 -12.05 -24.89
C ASN A 35 -13.29 -13.21 -24.89
N PRO A 36 -13.29 -14.10 -23.88
CA PRO A 36 -14.24 -15.20 -23.82
C PRO A 36 -15.69 -14.72 -23.64
N GLU A 37 -15.89 -13.56 -23.00
CA GLU A 37 -17.22 -13.00 -22.68
C GLU A 37 -17.82 -12.18 -23.84
N ALA A 38 -17.01 -11.79 -24.83
CA ALA A 38 -17.44 -10.95 -25.94
C ALA A 38 -17.31 -11.66 -27.31
N GLU A 39 -17.83 -12.89 -27.44
CA GLU A 39 -17.87 -13.68 -28.69
C GLU A 39 -16.51 -13.77 -29.40
N GLY A 40 -15.41 -13.77 -28.65
CA GLY A 40 -14.07 -13.93 -29.21
C GLY A 40 -13.51 -12.68 -29.88
N LYS A 41 -14.09 -11.49 -29.68
CA LYS A 41 -13.52 -10.22 -30.16
C LYS A 41 -12.14 -10.00 -29.55
N GLN A 42 -11.22 -9.45 -30.33
CA GLN A 42 -9.90 -9.09 -29.85
C GLN A 42 -10.01 -7.94 -28.83
N ALA A 43 -9.45 -8.17 -27.63
CA ALA A 43 -9.30 -7.17 -26.60
C ALA A 43 -7.82 -6.99 -26.26
N SER A 44 -7.49 -5.88 -25.62
CA SER A 44 -6.14 -5.57 -25.17
C SER A 44 -6.17 -5.01 -23.77
N LEU A 45 -5.15 -5.38 -22.97
CA LEU A 45 -4.98 -4.95 -21.61
C LEU A 45 -3.54 -4.44 -21.40
N ILE A 46 -3.40 -3.27 -20.81
CA ILE A 46 -2.08 -2.77 -20.39
C ILE A 46 -1.58 -3.63 -19.22
N THR A 47 -0.36 -4.13 -19.35
CA THR A 47 0.27 -5.01 -18.36
C THR A 47 1.64 -4.50 -17.99
N GLU A 48 2.04 -4.70 -16.76
CA GLU A 48 3.40 -4.48 -16.29
C GLU A 48 4.21 -5.77 -16.48
N LEU A 49 5.15 -5.73 -17.40
CA LEU A 49 6.01 -6.86 -17.70
C LEU A 49 7.25 -6.83 -16.84
N LYS A 50 7.55 -7.95 -16.18
CA LYS A 50 8.77 -8.14 -15.41
C LYS A 50 9.53 -9.35 -15.93
N THR A 51 10.76 -9.12 -16.38
CA THR A 51 11.58 -10.22 -16.90
C THR A 51 12.40 -10.85 -15.80
N ILE A 52 12.43 -12.17 -15.81
CA ILE A 52 13.27 -12.96 -14.92
C ILE A 52 14.31 -13.71 -15.76
N PRO A 53 15.61 -13.57 -15.47
CA PRO A 53 16.63 -14.37 -16.12
C PRO A 53 16.49 -15.83 -15.66
N LEU A 54 16.60 -16.76 -16.61
CA LEU A 54 16.53 -18.21 -16.32
C LEU A 54 17.90 -18.80 -15.98
N SER A 55 18.98 -18.04 -16.18
CA SER A 55 20.37 -18.38 -15.87
C SER A 55 20.92 -17.47 -14.77
N GLY A 56 21.77 -18.00 -13.90
CA GLY A 56 22.36 -17.26 -12.77
C GLY A 56 21.55 -17.38 -11.48
N PRO A 57 21.67 -16.40 -10.57
CA PRO A 57 20.97 -16.41 -9.29
C PRO A 57 19.46 -16.51 -9.47
N GLN A 58 18.83 -17.28 -8.59
CA GLN A 58 17.39 -17.51 -8.67
C GLN A 58 16.63 -16.33 -8.10
N TYR A 59 15.60 -15.86 -8.83
CA TYR A 59 14.64 -14.89 -8.30
C TYR A 59 13.63 -15.57 -7.38
N PRO A 60 13.27 -14.95 -6.25
CA PRO A 60 13.82 -13.71 -5.70
C PRO A 60 15.15 -13.94 -4.95
N LEU A 61 16.00 -12.92 -4.88
CA LEU A 61 17.24 -12.98 -4.09
C LEU A 61 16.96 -12.99 -2.57
N TYR A 62 15.81 -12.47 -2.15
CA TYR A 62 15.35 -12.43 -0.77
C TYR A 62 13.83 -12.62 -0.70
N GLY A 63 13.36 -13.32 0.33
CA GLY A 63 11.95 -13.63 0.50
C GLY A 63 11.52 -14.85 -0.31
N GLU A 64 10.23 -15.15 -0.30
CA GLU A 64 9.64 -16.31 -0.95
C GLU A 64 8.65 -15.88 -2.04
N PHE A 65 8.89 -16.35 -3.27
CA PHE A 65 7.95 -16.19 -4.37
C PHE A 65 6.97 -17.37 -4.37
N LYS A 66 5.69 -17.09 -4.19
CA LYS A 66 4.65 -18.12 -4.19
C LYS A 66 3.85 -18.07 -5.47
N SER A 67 3.75 -19.20 -6.15
CA SER A 67 2.96 -19.36 -7.36
C SER A 67 2.09 -20.62 -7.32
N GLN A 68 1.07 -20.65 -8.12
CA GLN A 68 0.24 -21.82 -8.37
C GLN A 68 0.31 -22.16 -9.87
N PRO A 69 0.74 -23.37 -10.27
CA PRO A 69 1.19 -24.48 -9.43
C PRO A 69 2.52 -24.17 -8.71
N LYS A 70 2.82 -24.91 -7.62
CA LYS A 70 4.08 -24.84 -6.87
C LYS A 70 5.21 -25.46 -7.70
N LYS A 71 5.69 -24.74 -8.72
CA LYS A 71 6.81 -25.09 -9.57
C LYS A 71 7.86 -23.98 -9.54
N SER A 72 9.09 -24.31 -9.94
CA SER A 72 10.13 -23.29 -10.03
C SER A 72 9.79 -22.27 -11.12
N LEU A 73 10.15 -21.00 -10.89
CA LEU A 73 9.97 -19.96 -11.91
C LEU A 73 10.65 -20.33 -13.23
N LYS A 74 11.78 -21.02 -13.16
CA LYS A 74 12.51 -21.50 -14.35
C LYS A 74 11.66 -22.43 -15.21
N GLU A 75 10.91 -23.35 -14.59
CA GLU A 75 10.00 -24.25 -15.30
C GLU A 75 8.78 -23.52 -15.85
N LEU A 76 8.19 -22.63 -15.04
CA LEU A 76 6.99 -21.90 -15.42
C LEU A 76 7.23 -20.90 -16.56
N LEU A 77 8.42 -20.29 -16.62
CA LEU A 77 8.80 -19.33 -17.64
C LEU A 77 9.49 -19.95 -18.88
N SER A 78 9.75 -21.27 -18.86
CA SER A 78 10.30 -21.97 -20.02
C SER A 78 9.29 -22.01 -21.17
N HIS A 79 9.79 -22.24 -22.40
CA HIS A 79 8.96 -22.43 -23.61
C HIS A 79 7.88 -21.34 -23.83
N ARG A 80 8.28 -20.06 -23.72
CA ARG A 80 7.36 -18.91 -23.80
C ARG A 80 6.23 -18.98 -22.78
N GLY A 81 6.53 -19.51 -21.59
CA GLY A 81 5.63 -19.51 -20.46
C GLY A 81 5.60 -18.15 -19.76
N SER A 82 4.50 -17.89 -19.05
CA SER A 82 4.36 -16.73 -18.18
C SER A 82 3.71 -17.11 -16.85
N VAL A 83 3.99 -16.29 -15.85
CA VAL A 83 3.27 -16.32 -14.57
C VAL A 83 2.58 -14.97 -14.41
N VAL A 84 1.27 -15.00 -14.21
CA VAL A 84 0.45 -13.80 -14.22
C VAL A 84 -0.13 -13.51 -12.84
N GLU A 85 -0.44 -12.28 -12.57
CA GLU A 85 -1.16 -11.88 -11.37
C GLU A 85 -2.63 -12.30 -11.45
N PRO A 86 -3.33 -12.65 -10.34
CA PRO A 86 -4.75 -13.02 -10.35
C PRO A 86 -5.64 -11.97 -11.02
N SER A 87 -5.32 -10.70 -10.86
CA SER A 87 -6.03 -9.58 -11.51
C SER A 87 -5.94 -9.60 -13.04
N PHE A 88 -4.92 -10.22 -13.63
CA PHE A 88 -4.82 -10.43 -15.07
C PHE A 88 -5.92 -11.37 -15.55
N LEU A 89 -6.08 -12.51 -14.88
CA LEU A 89 -7.12 -13.50 -15.23
C LEU A 89 -8.53 -12.91 -15.07
N LEU A 90 -8.76 -12.17 -13.98
CA LEU A 90 -10.05 -11.52 -13.73
C LEU A 90 -10.40 -10.49 -14.81
N LYS A 91 -9.41 -9.72 -15.30
CA LYS A 91 -9.65 -8.68 -16.31
C LYS A 91 -9.72 -9.21 -17.74
N THR A 92 -9.10 -10.35 -18.01
CA THR A 92 -9.05 -10.92 -19.37
C THR A 92 -10.08 -12.03 -19.58
N GLY A 93 -10.58 -12.64 -18.51
CA GLY A 93 -11.40 -13.85 -18.55
C GLY A 93 -10.62 -15.11 -18.94
N LEU A 94 -9.29 -15.02 -19.14
CA LEU A 94 -8.44 -16.14 -19.52
C LEU A 94 -8.20 -17.08 -18.34
N LYS A 95 -7.97 -18.33 -18.66
CA LYS A 95 -7.63 -19.38 -17.70
C LYS A 95 -6.15 -19.80 -17.81
N GLN A 96 -5.66 -20.44 -16.77
CA GLN A 96 -4.33 -21.06 -16.81
C GLN A 96 -4.27 -22.09 -17.93
N GLY A 97 -3.16 -22.08 -18.69
CA GLY A 97 -2.93 -22.91 -19.88
C GLY A 97 -3.27 -22.22 -21.20
N GLU A 98 -4.06 -21.14 -21.18
CA GLU A 98 -4.42 -20.38 -22.37
C GLU A 98 -3.32 -19.45 -22.85
N LEU A 99 -3.46 -19.00 -24.11
CA LEU A 99 -2.49 -18.17 -24.81
C LEU A 99 -2.99 -16.73 -24.93
N PHE A 100 -2.10 -15.79 -24.74
CA PHE A 100 -2.29 -14.38 -25.12
C PHE A 100 -1.11 -13.90 -25.96
N SER A 101 -1.30 -12.85 -26.73
CA SER A 101 -0.26 -12.28 -27.60
C SER A 101 0.42 -11.12 -26.90
N LEU A 102 1.74 -11.11 -26.93
CA LEU A 102 2.56 -10.03 -26.40
C LEU A 102 3.54 -9.58 -27.50
N GLY A 103 3.35 -8.39 -28.03
CA GLY A 103 4.09 -7.96 -29.23
C GLY A 103 3.86 -8.92 -30.41
N LYS A 104 4.95 -9.53 -30.89
CA LYS A 104 4.94 -10.45 -32.04
C LYS A 104 4.77 -11.93 -31.66
N ILE A 105 4.81 -12.28 -30.38
CA ILE A 105 4.77 -13.67 -29.91
C ILE A 105 3.50 -14.01 -29.14
N LYS A 106 3.17 -15.30 -29.09
CA LYS A 106 2.15 -15.85 -28.22
C LYS A 106 2.81 -16.45 -26.97
N ILE A 107 2.25 -16.13 -25.82
CA ILE A 107 2.76 -16.57 -24.50
C ILE A 107 1.67 -17.38 -23.81
N ARG A 108 2.06 -18.48 -23.17
CA ARG A 108 1.16 -19.35 -22.41
C ARG A 108 1.15 -18.96 -20.94
N ILE A 109 -0.02 -18.96 -20.32
CA ILE A 109 -0.18 -18.76 -18.89
C ILE A 109 0.11 -20.08 -18.18
N ASN A 110 1.32 -20.24 -17.64
CA ASN A 110 1.72 -21.47 -16.95
C ASN A 110 1.45 -21.42 -15.44
N GLY A 111 1.27 -20.23 -14.86
CA GLY A 111 1.02 -20.10 -13.44
C GLY A 111 0.45 -18.74 -13.04
N VAL A 112 0.04 -18.68 -11.76
CA VAL A 112 -0.52 -17.49 -11.13
C VAL A 112 0.33 -17.14 -9.92
N VAL A 113 0.65 -15.84 -9.75
CA VAL A 113 1.41 -15.33 -8.61
C VAL A 113 0.49 -15.20 -7.40
N LEU A 114 0.86 -15.82 -6.30
CA LEU A 114 0.17 -15.65 -5.01
C LEU A 114 0.85 -14.60 -4.13
N SER A 115 2.20 -14.59 -4.12
CA SER A 115 3.00 -13.64 -3.35
C SER A 115 4.30 -13.30 -4.06
N GLU A 116 4.63 -12.01 -4.09
CA GLU A 116 5.87 -11.46 -4.63
C GLU A 116 6.54 -10.61 -3.55
N PRO A 117 7.79 -10.94 -3.12
CA PRO A 117 8.42 -10.28 -1.97
C PRO A 117 8.84 -8.83 -2.22
N ASP A 118 9.15 -8.45 -3.46
CA ASP A 118 9.62 -7.11 -3.80
C ASP A 118 8.49 -6.17 -4.30
N ARG A 119 7.23 -6.57 -4.12
CA ARG A 119 6.07 -5.74 -4.45
C ARG A 119 5.38 -5.24 -3.18
N ILE A 120 5.58 -3.97 -2.89
CA ILE A 120 5.08 -3.33 -1.68
C ILE A 120 3.60 -2.96 -1.78
N SER A 121 3.13 -2.56 -2.97
CA SER A 121 1.73 -2.16 -3.17
C SER A 121 1.26 -2.45 -4.60
N ARG A 122 0.03 -2.95 -4.71
CA ARG A 122 -0.69 -3.11 -5.99
C ARG A 122 -1.49 -1.86 -6.37
N ALA A 123 -1.73 -0.97 -5.42
CA ALA A 123 -2.63 0.16 -5.57
C ALA A 123 -2.18 1.19 -6.63
N PHE A 124 -0.89 1.27 -6.92
CA PHE A 124 -0.32 2.25 -7.85
C PHE A 124 0.16 1.64 -9.18
N SER A 125 -0.20 0.39 -9.48
CA SER A 125 0.17 -0.26 -10.72
C SER A 125 -0.83 0.09 -11.84
N ILE A 126 -0.31 0.49 -13.00
CA ILE A 126 -1.13 0.85 -14.18
C ILE A 126 -1.84 -0.38 -14.76
N GLY A 127 -1.32 -1.59 -14.51
CA GLY A 127 -1.89 -2.84 -14.98
C GLY A 127 -1.43 -4.05 -14.18
N PRO A 128 -2.05 -5.23 -14.42
CA PRO A 128 -1.62 -6.46 -13.78
C PRO A 128 -0.21 -6.84 -14.21
N ARG A 129 0.55 -7.43 -13.28
CA ARG A 129 1.92 -7.86 -13.55
C ARG A 129 1.96 -9.22 -14.24
N VAL A 130 2.84 -9.32 -15.22
CA VAL A 130 3.11 -10.55 -15.97
C VAL A 130 4.60 -10.81 -15.96
N PHE A 131 4.99 -11.98 -15.45
CA PHE A 131 6.37 -12.45 -15.43
C PHE A 131 6.65 -13.26 -16.69
N ILE A 132 7.71 -12.93 -17.36
CA ILE A 132 8.20 -13.61 -18.58
C ILE A 132 9.70 -13.83 -18.50
N SER A 133 10.22 -14.72 -19.32
CA SER A 133 11.66 -14.88 -19.48
C SER A 133 12.26 -13.70 -20.27
N ARG A 134 13.56 -13.45 -20.09
CA ARG A 134 14.28 -12.46 -20.88
C ARG A 134 14.24 -12.79 -22.37
N ALA A 135 14.40 -14.06 -22.73
CA ALA A 135 14.32 -14.52 -24.11
C ALA A 135 12.94 -14.21 -24.73
N SER A 136 11.86 -14.48 -24.00
CA SER A 136 10.50 -14.14 -24.47
C SER A 136 10.31 -12.64 -24.68
N LEU A 137 10.91 -11.78 -23.84
CA LEU A 137 10.87 -10.34 -24.06
C LEU A 137 11.59 -9.94 -25.33
N ASP A 138 12.80 -10.45 -25.56
CA ASP A 138 13.61 -10.14 -26.74
C ASP A 138 12.89 -10.59 -28.04
N GLU A 139 12.29 -11.79 -28.04
CA GLU A 139 11.49 -12.30 -29.15
C GLU A 139 10.18 -11.50 -29.38
N SER A 140 9.63 -10.89 -28.34
CA SER A 140 8.37 -10.14 -28.45
C SER A 140 8.44 -8.90 -29.34
N GLY A 141 9.65 -8.35 -29.53
CA GLY A 141 9.87 -7.11 -30.27
C GLY A 141 9.28 -5.88 -29.63
N LEU A 142 8.99 -5.91 -28.31
CA LEU A 142 8.45 -4.79 -27.58
C LEU A 142 9.49 -3.70 -27.29
N ILE A 143 10.76 -4.08 -27.19
CA ILE A 143 11.84 -3.13 -26.99
C ILE A 143 12.23 -2.55 -28.35
N GLN A 144 11.89 -1.30 -28.57
CA GLN A 144 12.21 -0.54 -29.77
C GLN A 144 12.94 0.75 -29.36
N PRO A 145 13.64 1.42 -30.29
CA PRO A 145 14.18 2.74 -30.02
C PRO A 145 13.11 3.68 -29.48
N GLY A 146 13.34 4.27 -28.30
CA GLY A 146 12.35 5.10 -27.59
C GLY A 146 11.45 4.35 -26.59
N SER A 147 11.50 3.03 -26.50
CA SER A 147 10.77 2.28 -25.47
C SER A 147 11.25 2.62 -24.07
N ARG A 148 10.32 2.91 -23.16
CA ARG A 148 10.64 3.18 -21.75
C ARG A 148 10.79 1.86 -20.99
N VAL A 149 12.02 1.43 -20.83
CA VAL A 149 12.38 0.22 -20.08
C VAL A 149 13.08 0.62 -18.80
N LYS A 150 12.62 0.11 -17.68
CA LYS A 150 13.28 0.29 -16.39
C LYS A 150 14.19 -0.91 -16.12
N HIS A 151 15.47 -0.65 -16.01
CA HIS A 151 16.48 -1.63 -15.64
C HIS A 151 16.62 -1.65 -14.13
N ARG A 152 16.53 -2.83 -13.53
CA ARG A 152 16.76 -3.03 -12.09
C ARG A 152 17.83 -4.09 -11.90
N THR A 153 18.86 -3.75 -11.16
CA THR A 153 19.85 -4.70 -10.68
C THR A 153 19.58 -4.95 -9.20
N LEU A 154 19.16 -6.17 -8.87
CA LEU A 154 19.07 -6.61 -7.49
C LEU A 154 20.43 -7.14 -7.08
N ILE A 155 20.93 -6.68 -5.94
CA ILE A 155 22.25 -7.04 -5.43
C ILE A 155 22.07 -7.66 -4.05
N ARG A 156 22.55 -8.88 -3.88
CA ARG A 156 22.62 -9.57 -2.58
C ARG A 156 24.06 -9.56 -2.11
N LEU A 157 24.28 -8.84 -1.02
CA LEU A 157 25.59 -8.76 -0.38
C LEU A 157 25.77 -9.87 0.66
N PRO A 158 26.99 -10.35 0.90
CA PRO A 158 27.28 -11.22 2.02
C PRO A 158 27.04 -10.48 3.34
N HIS A 159 26.64 -11.21 4.39
CA HIS A 159 26.30 -10.65 5.69
C HIS A 159 27.44 -9.87 6.38
N SER A 160 28.68 -10.16 5.98
CA SER A 160 29.90 -9.51 6.51
C SER A 160 30.12 -8.10 5.96
N PHE A 161 29.41 -7.70 4.90
CA PHE A 161 29.64 -6.42 4.22
C PHE A 161 28.57 -5.40 4.63
N ASP A 162 29.04 -4.20 5.00
CA ASP A 162 28.16 -3.12 5.44
C ASP A 162 27.36 -2.53 4.27
N LEU A 163 26.04 -2.49 4.43
CA LEU A 163 25.09 -1.96 3.43
C LEU A 163 25.29 -0.47 3.16
N ASP A 164 25.57 0.31 4.21
CA ASP A 164 25.68 1.76 4.09
C ASP A 164 26.98 2.12 3.33
N LYS A 165 28.05 1.34 3.54
CA LYS A 165 29.28 1.44 2.73
C LYS A 165 29.05 1.03 1.28
N ALA A 166 28.32 -0.06 1.05
CA ALA A 166 28.01 -0.52 -0.32
C ALA A 166 27.22 0.54 -1.08
N GLN A 167 26.20 1.12 -0.45
CA GLN A 167 25.39 2.17 -1.06
C GLN A 167 26.26 3.38 -1.45
N LEU A 168 27.08 3.86 -0.53
CA LEU A 168 27.93 5.02 -0.76
C LEU A 168 28.99 4.79 -1.86
N LEU A 169 29.56 3.59 -1.93
CA LEU A 169 30.49 3.21 -2.98
C LEU A 169 29.80 3.14 -4.35
N LEU A 170 28.60 2.55 -4.41
CA LEU A 170 27.83 2.46 -5.63
C LEU A 170 27.36 3.84 -6.11
N GLU A 171 26.84 4.70 -5.23
CA GLU A 171 26.40 6.06 -5.57
C GLU A 171 27.53 6.94 -6.12
N ARG A 172 28.74 6.80 -5.56
CA ARG A 172 29.89 7.59 -6.01
C ARG A 172 30.46 7.16 -7.35
N GLY A 173 30.35 5.90 -7.69
CA GLY A 173 31.03 5.36 -8.85
C GLY A 173 30.14 5.09 -10.06
N LEU A 174 28.82 5.24 -9.93
CA LEU A 174 27.93 5.14 -11.08
C LEU A 174 28.02 6.38 -11.94
N THR A 175 28.32 6.18 -13.21
CA THR A 175 28.48 7.26 -14.21
C THR A 175 27.13 7.85 -14.59
N ASP A 176 26.07 7.04 -14.56
CA ASP A 176 24.72 7.45 -14.92
C ASP A 176 23.97 8.00 -13.70
N LYS A 177 23.81 9.34 -13.65
CA LYS A 177 23.07 10.06 -12.60
C LYS A 177 21.56 9.72 -12.56
N SER A 178 21.02 9.05 -13.57
CA SER A 178 19.63 8.59 -13.58
C SER A 178 19.44 7.30 -12.78
N THR A 179 20.52 6.64 -12.41
CA THR A 179 20.51 5.42 -11.60
C THR A 179 20.41 5.79 -10.12
N SER A 180 19.42 5.25 -9.43
CA SER A 180 19.28 5.41 -7.97
C SER A 180 19.61 4.10 -7.27
N VAL A 181 20.52 4.14 -6.31
CA VAL A 181 20.81 3.03 -5.41
C VAL A 181 19.86 3.10 -4.22
N ARG A 182 19.18 2.01 -3.90
CA ARG A 182 18.25 1.93 -2.76
C ARG A 182 18.51 0.66 -1.99
N THR A 183 18.58 0.78 -0.69
CA THR A 183 18.66 -0.35 0.22
C THR A 183 17.25 -0.77 0.65
N TYR A 184 17.12 -1.95 1.27
CA TYR A 184 15.86 -2.36 1.87
C TYR A 184 15.46 -1.43 3.03
N LYS A 185 16.44 -0.83 3.73
CA LYS A 185 16.21 0.16 4.78
C LYS A 185 15.54 1.42 4.24
N ASP A 186 15.97 1.91 3.08
CA ASP A 186 15.38 3.08 2.41
C ASP A 186 13.94 2.82 1.99
N MET A 187 13.66 1.61 1.51
CA MET A 187 12.29 1.21 1.18
C MET A 187 11.40 1.18 2.41
N GLN A 188 11.90 0.63 3.52
CA GLN A 188 11.17 0.60 4.78
C GLN A 188 10.96 2.00 5.35
N SER A 189 11.97 2.86 5.35
CA SER A 189 11.87 4.24 5.84
C SER A 189 10.93 5.10 4.98
N SER A 190 10.94 4.91 3.68
CA SER A 190 10.04 5.61 2.73
C SER A 190 8.57 5.24 2.97
N LEU A 191 8.28 3.98 3.26
CA LEU A 191 6.93 3.54 3.63
C LEU A 191 6.52 4.07 5.00
N SER A 192 7.38 3.94 6.01
CA SER A 192 7.13 4.47 7.35
C SER A 192 6.90 5.98 7.31
N GLY A 193 7.71 6.73 6.57
CA GLY A 193 7.53 8.17 6.41
C GLY A 193 6.26 8.56 5.65
N SER A 194 5.76 7.71 4.75
CA SER A 194 4.48 7.95 4.07
C SER A 194 3.29 7.68 5.01
N ILE A 195 3.37 6.62 5.81
CA ILE A 195 2.36 6.29 6.83
C ILE A 195 2.32 7.36 7.91
N GLU A 196 3.48 7.83 8.36
CA GLU A 196 3.60 8.88 9.36
C GLU A 196 2.97 10.20 8.87
N ARG A 197 3.28 10.64 7.64
CA ARG A 197 2.63 11.82 7.02
C ARG A 197 1.12 11.65 6.92
N MET A 198 0.65 10.46 6.53
CA MET A 198 -0.79 10.16 6.47
C MET A 198 -1.42 10.24 7.86
N GLY A 199 -0.72 9.74 8.90
CA GLY A 199 -1.12 9.90 10.29
C GLY A 199 -1.22 11.37 10.74
N GLN A 200 -0.26 12.20 10.33
CA GLN A 200 -0.27 13.64 10.61
C GLN A 200 -1.45 14.36 9.94
N TYR A 201 -1.76 14.04 8.67
CA TYR A 201 -2.94 14.61 7.98
C TYR A 201 -4.26 14.16 8.63
N LEU A 202 -4.38 12.89 8.99
CA LEU A 202 -5.56 12.40 9.70
C LEU A 202 -5.68 13.03 11.09
N GLY A 203 -4.56 13.24 11.79
CA GLY A 203 -4.53 13.96 13.06
C GLY A 203 -5.00 15.41 12.93
N ALA A 204 -4.52 16.13 11.91
CA ALA A 204 -4.98 17.50 11.63
C ALA A 204 -6.49 17.57 11.33
N LEU A 205 -7.01 16.64 10.53
CA LEU A 205 -8.43 16.51 10.27
C LEU A 205 -9.22 16.23 11.56
N GLY A 206 -8.67 15.39 12.45
CA GLY A 206 -9.25 15.12 13.77
C GLY A 206 -9.34 16.37 14.65
N VAL A 207 -8.30 17.21 14.66
CA VAL A 207 -8.30 18.49 15.39
C VAL A 207 -9.37 19.45 14.83
N ILE A 208 -9.47 19.57 13.51
CA ILE A 208 -10.49 20.39 12.85
C ILE A 208 -11.90 19.90 13.23
N ALA A 209 -12.13 18.59 13.17
CA ALA A 209 -13.42 18.00 13.56
C ALA A 209 -13.73 18.25 15.04
N LEU A 210 -12.72 18.19 15.92
CA LEU A 210 -12.86 18.50 17.34
C LEU A 210 -13.24 19.98 17.57
N LEU A 211 -12.60 20.91 16.85
CA LEU A 211 -12.94 22.34 16.92
C LEU A 211 -14.36 22.61 16.42
N MET A 212 -14.77 22.00 15.31
CA MET A 212 -16.15 22.13 14.82
C MET A 212 -17.16 21.57 15.80
N GLY A 213 -16.88 20.42 16.41
CA GLY A 213 -17.69 19.83 17.48
C GLY A 213 -17.75 20.73 18.72
N GLY A 214 -16.57 21.28 19.10
CA GLY A 214 -16.46 22.22 20.25
C GLY A 214 -17.27 23.47 20.09
N ILE A 215 -17.40 24.01 18.89
CA ILE A 215 -18.28 25.19 18.61
C ILE A 215 -19.75 24.77 18.60
N GLY A 216 -20.07 23.58 18.13
CA GLY A 216 -21.44 23.07 18.05
C GLY A 216 -22.07 22.81 19.43
N VAL A 217 -21.29 22.31 20.39
CA VAL A 217 -21.78 21.95 21.73
C VAL A 217 -22.39 23.16 22.48
N PRO A 218 -21.71 24.32 22.63
CA PRO A 218 -22.30 25.47 23.29
C PRO A 218 -23.57 25.95 22.61
N MET A 219 -23.63 25.90 21.27
CA MET A 219 -24.81 26.33 20.52
C MET A 219 -26.02 25.44 20.80
N ILE A 220 -25.82 24.12 20.87
CA ILE A 220 -26.87 23.15 21.21
C ILE A 220 -27.30 23.34 22.67
N VAL A 221 -26.36 23.47 23.60
CA VAL A 221 -26.63 23.67 25.02
C VAL A 221 -27.44 24.98 25.22
N ARG A 222 -27.03 26.05 24.57
CA ARG A 222 -27.75 27.34 24.62
C ARG A 222 -29.18 27.20 24.10
N THR A 223 -29.39 26.55 22.97
CA THR A 223 -30.74 26.34 22.40
C THR A 223 -31.60 25.45 23.30
N PHE A 224 -31.00 24.44 23.93
CA PHE A 224 -31.69 23.54 24.86
C PHE A 224 -32.03 24.21 26.20
N MET A 225 -31.17 25.13 26.68
CA MET A 225 -31.35 25.85 27.95
C MET A 225 -32.28 27.02 27.83
N ALA A 226 -32.37 27.70 26.69
CA ALA A 226 -33.16 28.89 26.49
C ALA A 226 -34.65 28.75 26.96
N PRO A 227 -35.37 27.67 26.58
CA PRO A 227 -36.75 27.45 27.01
C PRO A 227 -36.90 27.00 28.48
N LYS A 228 -35.78 26.65 29.16
CA LYS A 228 -35.77 26.13 30.52
C LYS A 228 -35.28 27.14 31.56
N LEU A 229 -35.09 28.40 31.19
CA LEU A 229 -34.59 29.45 32.09
C LEU A 229 -35.52 29.69 33.30
N ASP A 230 -36.81 29.41 33.18
CA ASP A 230 -37.77 29.52 34.27
C ASP A 230 -37.54 28.47 35.38
N THR A 231 -37.03 27.30 35.03
CA THR A 231 -36.79 26.21 36.00
C THR A 231 -35.74 26.57 37.06
N PRO A 232 -34.55 27.12 36.72
CA PRO A 232 -33.57 27.63 37.69
C PRO A 232 -34.14 28.77 38.56
N ALA A 233 -34.96 29.65 37.97
CA ALA A 233 -35.57 30.73 38.70
C ALA A 233 -36.56 30.21 39.78
N ILE A 234 -37.41 29.27 39.42
CA ILE A 234 -38.36 28.64 40.36
C ILE A 234 -37.62 27.87 41.45
N LEU A 235 -36.59 27.11 41.09
CA LEU A 235 -35.77 26.35 42.05
C LEU A 235 -35.01 27.29 43.01
N ASN A 236 -34.56 28.43 42.53
CA ASN A 236 -33.93 29.46 43.37
C ASN A 236 -34.91 30.07 44.36
N CYS A 237 -36.15 30.33 43.93
CA CYS A 237 -37.22 30.80 44.82
C CYS A 237 -37.61 29.75 45.87
N LEU A 238 -37.46 28.46 45.55
CA LEU A 238 -37.69 27.35 46.49
C LEU A 238 -36.49 27.06 47.42
N GLY A 239 -35.41 27.89 47.38
CA GLY A 239 -34.29 27.83 48.28
C GLY A 239 -33.09 27.05 47.75
N ALA A 240 -33.08 26.64 46.49
CA ALA A 240 -31.92 25.99 45.86
C ALA A 240 -30.78 27.02 45.70
N THR A 241 -29.57 26.63 46.15
CA THR A 241 -28.39 27.50 45.99
C THR A 241 -27.86 27.45 44.54
N SER A 242 -27.29 28.56 44.06
CA SER A 242 -26.63 28.61 42.74
C SER A 242 -25.58 27.53 42.55
N LYS A 243 -24.92 27.12 43.64
CA LYS A 243 -23.95 26.00 43.60
C LYS A 243 -24.61 24.64 43.28
N THR A 244 -25.82 24.43 43.82
CA THR A 244 -26.57 23.18 43.55
C THR A 244 -27.05 23.15 42.10
N LEU A 245 -27.55 24.24 41.56
CA LEU A 245 -27.96 24.37 40.18
C LEU A 245 -26.75 24.12 39.23
N PHE A 246 -25.61 24.77 39.50
CA PHE A 246 -24.42 24.57 38.73
C PHE A 246 -23.97 23.08 38.68
N LYS A 247 -23.97 22.40 39.84
CA LYS A 247 -23.64 20.97 39.91
C LYS A 247 -24.59 20.11 39.09
N VAL A 248 -25.85 20.37 39.13
CA VAL A 248 -26.87 19.60 38.36
C VAL A 248 -26.64 19.77 36.85
N TYR A 249 -26.46 21.00 36.37
CA TYR A 249 -26.23 21.26 34.96
C TYR A 249 -24.86 20.74 34.48
N LEU A 250 -23.83 20.86 35.31
CA LEU A 250 -22.52 20.28 35.01
C LEU A 250 -22.61 18.77 34.91
N LEU A 251 -23.29 18.10 35.85
CA LEU A 251 -23.48 16.65 35.79
C LEU A 251 -24.24 16.21 34.53
N GLN A 252 -25.28 16.96 34.18
CA GLN A 252 -26.06 16.69 32.97
C GLN A 252 -25.21 16.85 31.71
N SER A 253 -24.37 17.89 31.62
CA SER A 253 -23.41 18.08 30.50
C SER A 253 -22.40 16.95 30.41
N ILE A 254 -21.83 16.52 31.54
CA ILE A 254 -20.90 15.39 31.60
C ILE A 254 -21.57 14.09 31.10
N LEU A 255 -22.79 13.82 31.56
CA LEU A 255 -23.53 12.62 31.12
C LEU A 255 -23.79 12.64 29.61
N MET A 256 -24.22 13.79 29.06
CA MET A 256 -24.43 13.96 27.62
C MET A 256 -23.11 13.78 26.85
N GLY A 257 -22.02 14.39 27.33
CA GLY A 257 -20.68 14.22 26.76
C GLY A 257 -20.19 12.78 26.78
N LEU A 258 -20.49 12.07 27.88
CA LEU A 258 -20.10 10.64 28.01
C LEU A 258 -20.88 9.77 27.01
N VAL A 259 -22.18 9.97 26.87
CA VAL A 259 -22.99 9.25 25.89
C VAL A 259 -22.51 9.55 24.46
N GLY A 260 -22.29 10.81 24.13
CA GLY A 260 -21.78 11.23 22.83
C GLY A 260 -20.40 10.64 22.52
N SER A 261 -19.48 10.65 23.49
CA SER A 261 -18.14 10.08 23.35
C SER A 261 -18.20 8.56 23.17
N LEU A 262 -19.09 7.88 23.88
CA LEU A 262 -19.26 6.42 23.78
C LEU A 262 -19.81 6.03 22.40
N LEU A 263 -20.78 6.80 21.89
CA LEU A 263 -21.28 6.63 20.52
C LEU A 263 -20.18 6.90 19.48
N GLY A 264 -19.38 7.95 19.67
CA GLY A 264 -18.26 8.28 18.79
C GLY A 264 -17.19 7.17 18.75
N VAL A 265 -16.78 6.65 19.91
CA VAL A 265 -15.84 5.53 20.01
C VAL A 265 -16.40 4.27 19.36
N SER A 266 -17.69 3.96 19.60
CA SER A 266 -18.35 2.79 19.00
C SER A 266 -18.41 2.88 17.49
N LEU A 267 -18.73 4.06 16.95
CA LEU A 267 -18.77 4.31 15.50
C LEU A 267 -17.35 4.22 14.89
N GLY A 268 -16.35 4.78 15.56
CA GLY A 268 -14.96 4.70 15.16
C GLY A 268 -14.46 3.25 15.12
N PHE A 269 -14.80 2.46 16.13
CA PHE A 269 -14.50 1.03 16.16
C PHE A 269 -15.18 0.28 15.02
N PHE A 270 -16.46 0.53 14.79
CA PHE A 270 -17.20 -0.09 13.68
C PHE A 270 -16.55 0.21 12.33
N LEU A 271 -16.14 1.46 12.10
CA LEU A 271 -15.43 1.86 10.88
C LEU A 271 -14.06 1.17 10.76
N THR A 272 -13.32 1.04 11.85
CA THR A 272 -12.02 0.34 11.89
C THR A 272 -12.18 -1.15 11.52
N PHE A 273 -13.30 -1.75 11.80
CA PHE A 273 -13.60 -3.14 11.44
C PHE A 273 -14.12 -3.27 10.00
N LEU A 274 -14.96 -2.33 9.56
CA LEU A 274 -15.60 -2.38 8.24
C LEU A 274 -14.65 -2.04 7.09
N LEU A 275 -13.78 -1.03 7.27
CA LEU A 275 -12.88 -0.54 6.22
C LEU A 275 -11.89 -1.59 5.71
N PRO A 276 -11.14 -2.33 6.56
CA PRO A 276 -10.21 -3.35 6.10
C PRO A 276 -10.88 -4.45 5.30
N SER A 277 -12.06 -4.92 5.73
CA SER A 277 -12.80 -6.00 5.05
C SER A 277 -13.21 -5.63 3.61
N LYS A 278 -13.48 -4.36 3.36
CA LYS A 278 -13.79 -3.86 2.01
C LYS A 278 -12.53 -3.57 1.19
N MET A 279 -11.41 -3.28 1.84
CA MET A 279 -10.14 -2.97 1.19
C MET A 279 -9.27 -4.21 0.91
N GLU A 280 -9.53 -5.36 1.52
CA GLU A 280 -8.80 -6.60 1.27
C GLU A 280 -8.74 -6.98 -0.21
N GLY A 281 -9.82 -6.73 -0.96
CA GLY A 281 -9.87 -6.95 -2.41
C GLY A 281 -8.96 -6.02 -3.23
N LEU A 282 -8.64 -4.83 -2.70
CA LEU A 282 -7.84 -3.81 -3.38
C LEU A 282 -6.35 -3.90 -3.03
N ILE A 283 -6.02 -4.25 -1.79
CA ILE A 283 -4.65 -4.14 -1.26
C ILE A 283 -4.00 -5.52 -1.07
N ASN A 284 -4.76 -6.61 -1.05
CA ASN A 284 -4.29 -8.00 -0.84
C ASN A 284 -3.39 -8.17 0.41
N LEU A 285 -3.56 -7.31 1.40
CA LEU A 285 -2.98 -7.40 2.73
C LEU A 285 -4.09 -7.86 3.66
N LYS A 286 -3.90 -8.97 4.33
CA LYS A 286 -4.74 -9.35 5.47
C LYS A 286 -4.46 -8.36 6.59
N LEU A 287 -5.30 -7.34 6.70
CA LEU A 287 -5.28 -6.40 7.80
C LEU A 287 -6.12 -7.01 8.93
N GLU A 288 -5.48 -7.56 9.93
CA GLU A 288 -6.18 -7.99 11.13
C GLU A 288 -6.61 -6.76 11.94
N PRO A 289 -7.91 -6.56 12.17
CA PRO A 289 -8.37 -5.43 12.96
C PRO A 289 -7.93 -5.64 14.42
N VAL A 290 -7.04 -4.77 14.88
CA VAL A 290 -6.54 -4.78 16.25
C VAL A 290 -7.24 -3.67 17.03
N PHE A 291 -7.79 -4.01 18.18
CA PHE A 291 -8.38 -3.02 19.08
C PHE A 291 -7.29 -2.35 19.93
N TYR A 292 -7.16 -1.04 19.78
CA TYR A 292 -6.22 -0.23 20.56
C TYR A 292 -6.95 0.51 21.68
N TRP A 293 -6.76 0.07 22.91
CA TRP A 293 -7.38 0.67 24.10
C TRP A 293 -6.94 2.10 24.36
N VAL A 294 -5.68 2.43 24.07
CA VAL A 294 -5.11 3.77 24.35
C VAL A 294 -5.80 4.86 23.53
N PRO A 295 -5.93 4.76 22.20
CA PRO A 295 -6.68 5.75 21.40
C PRO A 295 -8.16 5.84 21.78
N ALA A 296 -8.80 4.71 22.13
CA ALA A 296 -10.20 4.69 22.54
C ALA A 296 -10.41 5.50 23.84
N LEU A 297 -9.53 5.30 24.83
CA LEU A 297 -9.58 6.04 26.09
C LEU A 297 -9.27 7.52 25.91
N GLN A 298 -8.27 7.84 25.07
CA GLN A 298 -7.93 9.22 24.73
C GLN A 298 -9.09 9.94 24.05
N SER A 299 -9.77 9.29 23.11
CA SER A 299 -10.95 9.86 22.42
C SER A 299 -12.11 10.11 23.38
N LEU A 300 -12.33 9.19 24.32
CA LEU A 300 -13.38 9.35 25.35
C LEU A 300 -13.05 10.51 26.29
N LEU A 301 -11.81 10.63 26.76
CA LEU A 301 -11.36 11.73 27.62
C LEU A 301 -11.43 13.09 26.91
N LEU A 302 -11.01 13.13 25.64
CA LEU A 302 -11.11 14.35 24.84
C LEU A 302 -12.55 14.76 24.60
N GLY A 303 -13.45 13.83 24.28
CA GLY A 303 -14.87 14.12 24.09
C GLY A 303 -15.55 14.62 25.37
N CYS A 304 -15.28 14.01 26.52
CA CYS A 304 -15.76 14.50 27.80
C CYS A 304 -15.11 15.85 28.17
N GLY A 305 -13.83 16.03 27.94
CA GLY A 305 -13.09 17.26 28.21
C GLY A 305 -13.60 18.45 27.40
N THR A 306 -13.89 18.26 26.12
CA THR A 306 -14.48 19.32 25.28
C THR A 306 -15.85 19.72 25.79
N THR A 307 -16.70 18.78 26.22
CA THR A 307 -18.04 19.10 26.76
C THR A 307 -17.98 19.86 28.07
N ILE A 308 -16.90 19.70 28.85
CA ILE A 308 -16.72 20.46 30.12
C ILE A 308 -16.14 21.86 29.85
N LEU A 309 -15.26 21.96 28.82
CA LEU A 309 -14.60 23.23 28.47
C LEU A 309 -15.54 24.24 27.77
N PHE A 310 -16.47 23.74 27.00
CA PHE A 310 -17.43 24.53 26.22
C PHE A 310 -18.83 24.48 26.81
#